data_a9a4bb086c4b63ca5daeed45b1ddc819
#
_entry.id   a9a4bb086c4b63ca5daeed45b1ddc819
#
_cell.length_a   1.000
_cell.length_b   1.000
_cell.length_c   1.000
_cell.angle_alpha   90.00
_cell.angle_beta   90.00
_cell.angle_gamma   90.00
#
_symmetry.space_group_name_H-M   'P 1'
#
loop_
_entity.id
_entity.type
_entity.pdbx_description
1 polymer ?
#
loop_
_entity_poly.entity_id
_entity_poly.type
_entity_poly.pdbx_seq_one_letter_code
_entity_poly.pdbx_strand_id
1 'polypeptide(L)'
;MAVPTAVVGPSALGQSGPGSLAPWCSVSSGPSRYVLGMQELFRGHSKTREFPAHSAKVHSVAWSCDGRRLASGSFDKTASVFLLEKDRLVKENNYRGHGDSVDQLCWHPSNPDLFVTASGDKTIRIWDVRTTKCIATVNTKGENINICWSPDGQTIAVGNKDDVVTFIDAKTHRSKAEEQFKFEVNEISWNNDNNMFFLTNGNGCINILSYPELKPVQSINAHPSNCICIKFDPMGKYFATGSADALVSLWDVDELVCVRCFSRLDWPVRTLSFSHDGKMLASASEDHFIDIAEVETGDKLWEVQCESPTFTVAWHPKRPLLAFACDDKDGKYDSSREAGTVKLFGLPNDS
;
A
#
# COMPACT_ATOMS: atom_id res chain seq x y z
N MET A 1 -49.57 30.72 28.99
CA MET A 1 -49.15 31.89 29.71
C MET A 1 -47.79 32.33 29.23
N ALA A 2 -47.83 33.38 28.58
CA ALA A 2 -46.97 34.51 28.29
C ALA A 2 -45.43 34.28 28.19
N VAL A 3 -44.92 34.53 26.97
CA VAL A 3 -43.54 34.86 26.59
C VAL A 3 -43.32 36.33 26.88
N PRO A 4 -42.15 36.76 27.31
CA PRO A 4 -41.76 38.16 27.10
C PRO A 4 -40.67 38.28 26.01
N THR A 5 -40.97 39.14 25.08
CA THR A 5 -40.20 39.77 24.05
C THR A 5 -39.07 40.65 24.63
N ALA A 6 -37.87 40.54 24.06
CA ALA A 6 -36.77 41.45 24.32
C ALA A 6 -36.74 42.59 23.30
N VAL A 7 -36.57 43.79 23.82
CA VAL A 7 -36.53 45.07 23.09
C VAL A 7 -35.11 45.36 22.63
N VAL A 8 -35.01 45.82 21.38
CA VAL A 8 -33.79 46.36 20.75
C VAL A 8 -33.63 47.84 21.09
N GLY A 9 -32.45 48.29 21.45
CA GLY A 9 -32.08 49.68 21.57
C GLY A 9 -30.84 50.03 20.73
N PRO A 10 -30.66 51.27 20.24
CA PRO A 10 -29.89 51.57 19.05
C PRO A 10 -28.45 52.04 19.31
N SER A 11 -27.65 51.70 18.34
CA SER A 11 -26.45 52.32 17.75
C SER A 11 -25.68 53.43 18.45
N ALA A 12 -24.36 53.26 18.53
CA ALA A 12 -23.41 54.35 18.47
C ALA A 12 -22.39 54.11 17.38
N LEU A 13 -22.34 54.99 16.43
CA LEU A 13 -21.36 55.15 15.38
C LEU A 13 -20.00 55.51 15.99
N GLY A 14 -19.00 54.69 15.75
CA GLY A 14 -17.59 54.99 16.03
C GLY A 14 -16.78 54.88 14.76
N GLN A 15 -16.08 55.94 14.46
CA GLN A 15 -15.37 56.21 13.22
C GLN A 15 -14.30 55.20 12.88
N SER A 16 -14.25 54.88 11.60
CA SER A 16 -13.25 54.08 10.92
C SER A 16 -11.89 54.77 10.87
N GLY A 17 -10.88 54.11 11.49
CA GLY A 17 -9.49 54.29 11.10
C GLY A 17 -9.15 53.29 9.98
N PRO A 18 -8.19 53.62 9.12
CA PRO A 18 -7.83 52.69 8.05
C PRO A 18 -7.16 51.47 8.65
N GLY A 19 -7.95 50.39 8.79
CA GLY A 19 -7.43 49.06 9.14
C GLY A 19 -6.54 48.59 8.02
N SER A 20 -5.30 48.33 8.34
CA SER A 20 -4.39 47.58 7.48
C SER A 20 -5.00 46.25 7.20
N LEU A 21 -5.46 46.04 5.98
CA LEU A 21 -5.73 44.72 5.43
C LEU A 21 -4.42 43.96 5.51
N ALA A 22 -4.32 43.01 6.45
CA ALA A 22 -3.26 42.01 6.42
C ALA A 22 -3.32 41.35 5.05
N PRO A 23 -2.24 41.28 4.31
CA PRO A 23 -2.23 40.68 3.01
C PRO A 23 -2.40 39.17 3.18
N TRP A 24 -3.59 38.68 2.94
CA TRP A 24 -3.85 37.29 2.62
C TRP A 24 -3.41 37.05 1.17
N CYS A 25 -2.27 37.57 0.77
CA CYS A 25 -1.52 37.08 -0.34
C CYS A 25 -0.78 35.85 0.17
N SER A 26 -1.42 34.71 0.11
CA SER A 26 -0.65 33.52 -0.12
C SER A 26 0.03 33.73 -1.47
N VAL A 27 1.24 34.25 -1.42
CA VAL A 27 2.17 34.09 -2.52
C VAL A 27 2.21 32.60 -2.69
N SER A 28 1.65 32.10 -3.79
CA SER A 28 1.88 30.73 -4.20
C SER A 28 3.37 30.63 -4.43
N SER A 29 4.10 30.26 -3.40
CA SER A 29 5.49 29.87 -3.55
C SER A 29 5.47 28.73 -4.55
N GLY A 30 6.23 28.84 -5.62
CA GLY A 30 6.38 27.77 -6.60
C GLY A 30 6.77 26.45 -5.93
N PRO A 31 6.92 25.36 -6.69
CA PRO A 31 7.25 24.06 -6.16
C PRO A 31 8.45 24.13 -5.22
N SER A 32 8.40 23.38 -4.12
CA SER A 32 9.48 23.30 -3.14
C SER A 32 10.79 22.79 -3.77
N ARG A 33 11.91 23.05 -3.09
CA ARG A 33 13.20 22.47 -3.51
C ARG A 33 13.15 20.94 -3.61
N TYR A 34 12.43 20.31 -2.72
CA TYR A 34 12.26 18.86 -2.74
C TYR A 34 11.54 18.41 -4.01
N VAL A 35 10.42 19.04 -4.37
CA VAL A 35 9.65 18.71 -5.57
C VAL A 35 10.52 18.88 -6.81
N LEU A 36 11.20 20.01 -6.96
CA LEU A 36 12.08 20.28 -8.10
C LEU A 36 13.24 19.29 -8.16
N GLY A 37 13.86 18.96 -7.04
CA GLY A 37 14.95 18.00 -6.94
C GLY A 37 14.52 16.58 -7.32
N MET A 38 13.35 16.13 -6.88
CA MET A 38 12.83 14.81 -7.21
C MET A 38 12.39 14.72 -8.67
N GLN A 39 11.78 15.78 -9.22
CA GLN A 39 11.44 15.84 -10.64
C GLN A 39 12.69 15.77 -11.51
N GLU A 40 13.76 16.43 -11.12
CA GLU A 40 15.05 16.35 -11.81
C GLU A 40 15.67 14.96 -11.71
N LEU A 41 15.64 14.33 -10.52
CA LEU A 41 16.11 12.97 -10.31
C LEU A 41 15.37 11.99 -11.25
N PHE A 42 14.04 12.04 -11.26
CA PHE A 42 13.24 11.12 -12.07
C PHE A 42 13.40 11.37 -13.57
N ARG A 43 13.72 12.59 -13.99
CA ARG A 43 14.02 12.89 -15.39
C ARG A 43 15.24 12.10 -15.87
N GLY A 44 16.25 11.93 -15.03
CA GLY A 44 17.44 11.10 -15.29
C GLY A 44 17.27 9.61 -14.96
N HIS A 45 16.12 9.20 -14.38
CA HIS A 45 15.87 7.84 -13.90
C HIS A 45 14.46 7.38 -14.31
N SER A 46 14.03 7.71 -15.52
CA SER A 46 12.65 7.61 -15.97
C SER A 46 12.32 6.34 -16.75
N LYS A 47 13.32 5.59 -17.18
CA LYS A 47 13.10 4.38 -17.97
C LYS A 47 12.70 3.22 -17.08
N THR A 48 11.57 2.59 -17.39
CA THR A 48 11.16 1.34 -16.75
C THR A 48 11.94 0.18 -17.32
N ARG A 49 12.43 -0.69 -16.45
CA ARG A 49 13.09 -1.95 -16.81
C ARG A 49 12.22 -3.12 -16.45
N GLU A 50 12.19 -4.11 -17.32
CA GLU A 50 11.39 -5.32 -17.16
C GLU A 50 12.26 -6.55 -16.94
N PHE A 51 11.81 -7.43 -16.06
CA PHE A 51 12.49 -8.68 -15.74
C PHE A 51 11.47 -9.82 -15.80
N PRO A 52 11.72 -10.87 -16.60
CA PRO A 52 10.88 -12.04 -16.63
C PRO A 52 10.83 -12.71 -15.25
N ALA A 53 9.63 -13.03 -14.78
CA ALA A 53 9.42 -13.57 -13.44
C ALA A 53 8.56 -14.83 -13.41
N HIS A 54 7.47 -14.86 -14.16
CA HIS A 54 6.43 -15.88 -14.07
C HIS A 54 5.82 -16.21 -15.44
N SER A 55 5.17 -17.37 -15.52
CA SER A 55 4.42 -17.78 -16.71
C SER A 55 3.02 -17.19 -16.78
N ALA A 56 2.59 -16.46 -15.74
CA ALA A 56 1.29 -15.81 -15.66
C ALA A 56 1.40 -14.49 -14.88
N LYS A 57 0.29 -13.75 -14.82
CA LYS A 57 0.17 -12.47 -14.14
C LYS A 57 0.80 -12.45 -12.75
N VAL A 58 1.58 -11.40 -12.47
CA VAL A 58 2.12 -11.11 -11.14
C VAL A 58 1.07 -10.36 -10.32
N HIS A 59 0.68 -10.92 -9.18
CA HIS A 59 -0.29 -10.32 -8.28
C HIS A 59 0.32 -9.42 -7.21
N SER A 60 1.57 -9.70 -6.81
CA SER A 60 2.18 -9.01 -5.69
C SER A 60 3.70 -8.95 -5.84
N VAL A 61 4.28 -7.81 -5.46
CA VAL A 61 5.72 -7.62 -5.32
C VAL A 61 6.02 -7.03 -3.95
N ALA A 62 7.13 -7.44 -3.34
CA ALA A 62 7.56 -6.90 -2.06
C ALA A 62 9.08 -7.02 -1.88
N TRP A 63 9.68 -5.99 -1.32
CA TRP A 63 11.10 -5.95 -0.97
C TRP A 63 11.36 -6.58 0.40
N SER A 64 12.47 -7.29 0.55
CA SER A 64 13.00 -7.66 1.86
C SER A 64 13.35 -6.43 2.68
N CYS A 65 13.38 -6.56 4.01
CA CYS A 65 13.62 -5.42 4.91
C CYS A 65 14.96 -4.72 4.70
N ASP A 66 15.96 -5.43 4.18
CA ASP A 66 17.28 -4.88 3.84
C ASP A 66 17.38 -4.36 2.39
N GLY A 67 16.34 -4.55 1.59
CA GLY A 67 16.29 -4.12 0.18
C GLY A 67 17.13 -4.94 -0.79
N ARG A 68 17.76 -6.02 -0.36
CA ARG A 68 18.61 -6.85 -1.23
C ARG A 68 17.83 -7.75 -2.15
N ARG A 69 16.62 -8.14 -1.75
CA ARG A 69 15.77 -9.09 -2.50
C ARG A 69 14.39 -8.51 -2.77
N LEU A 70 13.86 -8.86 -3.93
CA LEU A 70 12.48 -8.62 -4.32
C LEU A 70 11.80 -9.96 -4.53
N ALA A 71 10.65 -10.15 -3.89
CA ALA A 71 9.80 -11.31 -4.13
C ALA A 71 8.59 -10.93 -4.97
N SER A 72 8.13 -11.85 -5.80
CA SER A 72 6.90 -11.73 -6.59
C SER A 72 6.04 -12.97 -6.44
N GLY A 73 4.73 -12.76 -6.30
CA GLY A 73 3.73 -13.83 -6.26
C GLY A 73 2.84 -13.77 -7.50
N SER A 74 2.42 -14.93 -8.00
CA SER A 74 1.78 -15.01 -9.30
C SER A 74 0.57 -15.94 -9.36
N PHE A 75 -0.27 -15.70 -10.34
CA PHE A 75 -1.33 -16.60 -10.78
C PHE A 75 -0.79 -17.98 -11.19
N ASP A 76 0.50 -18.10 -11.55
CA ASP A 76 1.16 -19.37 -11.87
C ASP A 76 1.40 -20.27 -10.65
N LYS A 77 0.88 -19.91 -9.47
CA LYS A 77 0.96 -20.67 -8.21
C LYS A 77 2.34 -20.65 -7.53
N THR A 78 3.24 -19.79 -7.99
CA THR A 78 4.61 -19.71 -7.48
C THR A 78 4.95 -18.34 -6.95
N ALA A 79 6.00 -18.27 -6.14
CA ALA A 79 6.71 -17.06 -5.81
C ALA A 79 8.12 -17.11 -6.41
N SER A 80 8.61 -15.98 -6.87
CA SER A 80 9.99 -15.82 -7.35
C SER A 80 10.71 -14.82 -6.49
N VAL A 81 12.00 -15.05 -6.25
CA VAL A 81 12.87 -14.13 -5.51
C VAL A 81 14.05 -13.72 -6.40
N PHE A 82 14.28 -12.42 -6.43
CA PHE A 82 15.35 -11.78 -7.19
C PHE A 82 16.33 -11.11 -6.23
N LEU A 83 17.61 -11.14 -6.58
CA LEU A 83 18.63 -10.26 -5.99
C LEU A 83 18.71 -8.96 -6.77
N LEU A 84 18.78 -7.84 -6.07
CA LEU A 84 19.11 -6.56 -6.66
C LEU A 84 20.63 -6.41 -6.74
N GLU A 85 21.18 -6.48 -7.96
CA GLU A 85 22.59 -6.31 -8.24
C GLU A 85 22.81 -5.07 -9.11
N LYS A 86 23.38 -4.02 -8.51
CA LYS A 86 23.53 -2.71 -9.17
C LYS A 86 22.17 -2.21 -9.69
N ASP A 87 21.97 -2.26 -11.00
CA ASP A 87 20.83 -1.70 -11.70
C ASP A 87 19.95 -2.78 -12.35
N ARG A 88 19.98 -4.01 -11.85
CA ARG A 88 19.19 -5.10 -12.40
C ARG A 88 18.74 -6.09 -11.32
N LEU A 89 17.67 -6.81 -11.62
CA LEU A 89 17.22 -7.96 -10.83
C LEU A 89 17.77 -9.24 -11.46
N VAL A 90 18.38 -10.08 -10.62
CA VAL A 90 18.86 -11.40 -11.00
C VAL A 90 18.02 -12.44 -10.28
N LYS A 91 17.34 -13.30 -11.03
CA LYS A 91 16.50 -14.35 -10.45
C LYS A 91 17.36 -15.33 -9.65
N GLU A 92 17.06 -15.41 -8.35
CA GLU A 92 17.77 -16.28 -7.42
C GLU A 92 17.09 -17.64 -7.32
N ASN A 93 15.76 -17.65 -7.15
CA ASN A 93 15.02 -18.87 -6.95
C ASN A 93 13.52 -18.70 -7.25
N ASN A 94 12.86 -19.87 -7.44
CA ASN A 94 11.42 -19.96 -7.57
C ASN A 94 10.90 -20.90 -6.47
N TYR A 95 9.80 -20.50 -5.82
CA TYR A 95 9.22 -21.21 -4.67
C TYR A 95 7.89 -21.82 -5.09
N ARG A 96 7.83 -23.14 -5.08
CA ARG A 96 6.71 -23.95 -5.53
C ARG A 96 6.09 -24.70 -4.36
N GLY A 97 4.81 -25.02 -4.47
CA GLY A 97 4.11 -25.83 -3.47
C GLY A 97 2.63 -25.45 -3.30
N HIS A 98 2.28 -24.21 -3.60
CA HIS A 98 0.87 -23.82 -3.58
C HIS A 98 0.07 -24.51 -4.69
N GLY A 99 -1.19 -24.87 -4.36
CA GLY A 99 -2.11 -25.51 -5.29
C GLY A 99 -2.98 -24.53 -6.10
N ASP A 100 -2.88 -23.24 -5.82
CA ASP A 100 -3.61 -22.17 -6.50
C ASP A 100 -2.75 -20.91 -6.53
N SER A 101 -3.25 -19.82 -7.12
CA SER A 101 -2.51 -18.57 -7.26
C SER A 101 -1.96 -18.05 -5.93
N VAL A 102 -0.78 -17.44 -5.98
CA VAL A 102 -0.21 -16.65 -4.89
C VAL A 102 -0.73 -15.22 -5.04
N ASP A 103 -1.67 -14.84 -4.18
CA ASP A 103 -2.37 -13.56 -4.31
C ASP A 103 -1.63 -12.39 -3.67
N GLN A 104 -0.97 -12.63 -2.55
CA GLN A 104 -0.15 -11.63 -1.88
C GLN A 104 1.01 -12.28 -1.13
N LEU A 105 2.07 -11.53 -0.93
CA LEU A 105 3.20 -11.93 -0.12
C LEU A 105 3.76 -10.76 0.68
N CYS A 106 4.49 -11.07 1.74
CA CYS A 106 5.03 -10.08 2.66
C CYS A 106 6.31 -10.62 3.28
N TRP A 107 7.31 -9.76 3.39
CA TRP A 107 8.56 -10.09 4.10
C TRP A 107 8.47 -9.81 5.60
N HIS A 108 9.22 -10.56 6.38
CA HIS A 108 9.39 -10.30 7.80
C HIS A 108 9.98 -8.89 8.00
N PRO A 109 9.50 -8.11 8.98
CA PRO A 109 9.91 -6.71 9.14
C PRO A 109 11.38 -6.50 9.53
N SER A 110 12.03 -7.50 10.12
CA SER A 110 13.42 -7.40 10.59
C SER A 110 14.34 -8.56 10.20
N ASN A 111 13.78 -9.66 9.71
CA ASN A 111 14.57 -10.78 9.20
C ASN A 111 14.50 -10.82 7.67
N PRO A 112 15.59 -10.48 6.95
CA PRO A 112 15.58 -10.40 5.49
C PRO A 112 15.50 -11.76 4.79
N ASP A 113 15.57 -12.85 5.54
CA ASP A 113 15.55 -14.21 4.99
C ASP A 113 14.16 -14.85 4.96
N LEU A 114 13.18 -14.24 5.65
CA LEU A 114 11.83 -14.81 5.79
C LEU A 114 10.79 -14.02 5.02
N PHE A 115 9.95 -14.72 4.27
CA PHE A 115 8.74 -14.16 3.70
C PHE A 115 7.58 -15.17 3.75
N VAL A 116 6.38 -14.66 3.64
CA VAL A 116 5.15 -15.45 3.67
C VAL A 116 4.33 -15.21 2.41
N THR A 117 3.63 -16.25 1.98
CA THR A 117 2.72 -16.20 0.84
C THR A 117 1.32 -16.60 1.24
N ALA A 118 0.33 -15.92 0.68
CA ALA A 118 -1.08 -16.25 0.83
C ALA A 118 -1.64 -16.72 -0.52
N SER A 119 -2.37 -17.83 -0.50
CA SER A 119 -2.85 -18.46 -1.71
C SER A 119 -4.34 -18.75 -1.66
N GLY A 120 -4.95 -18.81 -2.84
CA GLY A 120 -6.30 -19.32 -3.03
C GLY A 120 -6.48 -20.81 -2.67
N ASP A 121 -5.40 -21.54 -2.46
CA ASP A 121 -5.42 -22.94 -2.00
C ASP A 121 -5.82 -23.10 -0.51
N LYS A 122 -6.20 -22.00 0.15
CA LYS A 122 -6.59 -21.93 1.58
C LYS A 122 -5.44 -22.20 2.54
N THR A 123 -4.21 -21.90 2.10
CA THR A 123 -3.02 -21.99 2.94
C THR A 123 -2.21 -20.71 2.88
N ILE A 124 -1.42 -20.50 3.92
CA ILE A 124 -0.27 -19.63 3.87
C ILE A 124 0.99 -20.49 3.98
N ARG A 125 2.09 -20.04 3.38
CA ARG A 125 3.39 -20.68 3.49
C ARG A 125 4.44 -19.70 3.99
N ILE A 126 5.31 -20.19 4.85
CA ILE A 126 6.46 -19.46 5.37
C ILE A 126 7.70 -20.02 4.70
N TRP A 127 8.51 -19.14 4.10
CA TRP A 127 9.69 -19.50 3.32
C TRP A 127 10.95 -18.89 3.90
N ASP A 128 12.04 -19.64 3.86
CA ASP A 128 13.39 -19.17 4.21
C ASP A 128 14.25 -19.21 2.94
N VAL A 129 14.72 -18.03 2.50
CA VAL A 129 15.52 -17.91 1.27
C VAL A 129 16.88 -18.60 1.37
N ARG A 130 17.40 -18.82 2.57
CA ARG A 130 18.68 -19.51 2.77
C ARG A 130 18.61 -21.00 2.47
N THR A 131 17.46 -21.60 2.72
CA THR A 131 17.26 -23.06 2.55
C THR A 131 16.44 -23.37 1.31
N THR A 132 15.77 -22.39 0.71
CA THR A 132 14.84 -22.54 -0.41
C THR A 132 13.65 -23.46 -0.12
N LYS A 133 13.40 -23.72 1.15
CA LYS A 133 12.36 -24.63 1.62
C LYS A 133 11.20 -23.89 2.26
N CYS A 134 10.03 -24.51 2.17
CA CYS A 134 8.89 -24.13 2.98
C CYS A 134 9.16 -24.55 4.43
N ILE A 135 9.20 -23.57 5.34
CA ILE A 135 9.35 -23.84 6.78
C ILE A 135 8.05 -24.40 7.35
N ALA A 136 6.93 -23.83 6.93
CA ALA A 136 5.62 -24.20 7.44
C ALA A 136 4.53 -23.92 6.41
N THR A 137 3.52 -24.78 6.39
CA THR A 137 2.26 -24.57 5.69
C THR A 137 1.16 -24.51 6.73
N VAL A 138 0.39 -23.41 6.75
CA VAL A 138 -0.70 -23.21 7.70
C VAL A 138 -2.01 -23.17 6.94
N ASN A 139 -2.94 -24.04 7.33
CA ASN A 139 -4.28 -24.07 6.74
C ASN A 139 -5.14 -22.93 7.29
N THR A 140 -5.91 -22.31 6.42
CA THR A 140 -6.90 -21.30 6.73
C THR A 140 -8.29 -21.75 6.28
N LYS A 141 -9.32 -21.00 6.66
CA LYS A 141 -10.71 -21.41 6.41
C LYS A 141 -11.24 -21.08 5.02
N GLY A 142 -10.54 -20.27 4.25
CA GLY A 142 -11.00 -19.83 2.94
C GLY A 142 -9.86 -19.42 2.03
N GLU A 143 -10.20 -19.08 0.79
CA GLU A 143 -9.23 -18.57 -0.18
C GLU A 143 -8.63 -17.25 0.31
N ASN A 144 -7.32 -17.20 0.47
CA ASN A 144 -6.62 -16.05 1.03
C ASN A 144 -6.34 -15.00 -0.05
N ILE A 145 -6.53 -13.73 0.31
CA ILE A 145 -6.36 -12.59 -0.61
C ILE A 145 -5.33 -11.56 -0.13
N ASN A 146 -5.09 -11.45 1.18
CA ASN A 146 -4.07 -10.55 1.70
C ASN A 146 -3.38 -11.12 2.93
N ILE A 147 -2.16 -10.65 3.17
CA ILE A 147 -1.31 -11.13 4.27
C ILE A 147 -0.37 -10.02 4.71
N CYS A 148 -0.10 -9.93 6.00
CA CYS A 148 0.90 -9.01 6.55
C CYS A 148 1.54 -9.55 7.82
N TRP A 149 2.75 -9.08 8.09
CA TRP A 149 3.45 -9.30 9.36
C TRP A 149 3.15 -8.16 10.33
N SER A 150 3.00 -8.50 11.60
CA SER A 150 3.03 -7.46 12.64
C SER A 150 4.39 -6.78 12.69
N PRO A 151 4.47 -5.48 13.06
CA PRO A 151 5.76 -4.77 13.13
C PRO A 151 6.78 -5.40 14.08
N ASP A 152 6.33 -6.12 15.12
CA ASP A 152 7.20 -6.86 16.03
C ASP A 152 7.66 -8.23 15.49
N GLY A 153 7.17 -8.62 14.30
CA GLY A 153 7.53 -9.88 13.66
C GLY A 153 6.99 -11.15 14.33
N GLN A 154 6.08 -11.03 15.29
CA GLN A 154 5.59 -12.18 16.06
C GLN A 154 4.29 -12.77 15.54
N THR A 155 3.55 -12.03 14.73
CA THR A 155 2.22 -12.44 14.24
C THR A 155 2.09 -12.20 12.76
N ILE A 156 1.45 -13.14 12.06
CA ILE A 156 1.04 -13.02 10.68
C ILE A 156 -0.49 -12.91 10.65
N ALA A 157 -1.01 -11.88 9.99
CA ALA A 157 -2.45 -11.76 9.74
C ALA A 157 -2.74 -12.09 8.29
N VAL A 158 -3.75 -12.89 8.04
CA VAL A 158 -4.21 -13.28 6.71
C VAL A 158 -5.71 -13.11 6.59
N GLY A 159 -6.15 -12.43 5.54
CA GLY A 159 -7.55 -12.21 5.22
C GLY A 159 -7.97 -13.06 4.02
N ASN A 160 -9.21 -13.57 4.06
CA ASN A 160 -9.74 -14.42 3.00
C ASN A 160 -11.01 -13.84 2.35
N LYS A 161 -11.50 -14.50 1.31
CA LYS A 161 -12.70 -14.10 0.56
C LYS A 161 -14.00 -14.23 1.36
N ASP A 162 -13.99 -14.97 2.45
CA ASP A 162 -15.14 -15.15 3.35
C ASP A 162 -15.15 -14.13 4.49
N ASP A 163 -14.34 -13.08 4.40
CA ASP A 163 -14.24 -11.98 5.35
C ASP A 163 -13.80 -12.42 6.76
N VAL A 164 -12.98 -13.45 6.80
CA VAL A 164 -12.31 -13.94 8.02
C VAL A 164 -10.86 -13.46 8.01
N VAL A 165 -10.43 -12.88 9.11
CA VAL A 165 -9.02 -12.56 9.34
C VAL A 165 -8.49 -13.51 10.41
N THR A 166 -7.44 -14.24 10.07
CA THR A 166 -6.77 -15.19 10.94
C THR A 166 -5.42 -14.64 11.38
N PHE A 167 -5.15 -14.72 12.67
CA PHE A 167 -3.89 -14.29 13.29
C PHE A 167 -3.09 -15.52 13.67
N ILE A 168 -1.90 -15.65 13.10
CA ILE A 168 -1.04 -16.82 13.22
C ILE A 168 0.22 -16.46 14.00
N ASP A 169 0.56 -17.28 14.99
CA ASP A 169 1.82 -17.14 15.73
C ASP A 169 2.99 -17.52 14.83
N ALA A 170 3.93 -16.58 14.62
CA ALA A 170 5.05 -16.78 13.71
C ALA A 170 6.07 -17.82 14.24
N LYS A 171 6.10 -18.07 15.54
CA LYS A 171 7.02 -19.03 16.17
C LYS A 171 6.46 -20.45 16.19
N THR A 172 5.20 -20.61 16.58
CA THR A 172 4.55 -21.92 16.68
C THR A 172 3.83 -22.34 15.41
N HIS A 173 3.61 -21.42 14.48
CA HIS A 173 2.87 -21.61 13.23
C HIS A 173 1.40 -22.01 13.45
N ARG A 174 0.83 -21.64 14.58
CA ARG A 174 -0.56 -21.94 14.94
C ARG A 174 -1.43 -20.69 14.97
N SER A 175 -2.69 -20.87 14.60
CA SER A 175 -3.69 -19.81 14.75
C SER A 175 -3.85 -19.42 16.21
N LYS A 176 -3.75 -18.11 16.50
CA LYS A 176 -4.00 -17.53 17.83
C LYS A 176 -5.44 -17.05 17.95
N ALA A 177 -6.00 -16.50 16.88
CA ALA A 177 -7.30 -15.88 16.84
C ALA A 177 -7.85 -15.85 15.43
N GLU A 178 -9.15 -15.82 15.32
CA GLU A 178 -9.90 -15.62 14.08
C GLU A 178 -11.02 -14.61 14.33
N GLU A 179 -11.17 -13.66 13.41
CA GLU A 179 -12.27 -12.69 13.45
C GLU A 179 -13.09 -12.81 12.17
N GLN A 180 -14.38 -13.07 12.33
CA GLN A 180 -15.36 -13.06 11.26
C GLN A 180 -16.01 -11.68 11.20
N PHE A 181 -15.93 -11.02 10.06
CA PHE A 181 -16.56 -9.73 9.82
C PHE A 181 -17.87 -9.89 9.04
N LYS A 182 -18.80 -8.96 9.25
CA LYS A 182 -20.11 -8.93 8.57
C LYS A 182 -20.11 -8.06 7.31
N PHE A 183 -18.96 -7.57 6.90
CA PHE A 183 -18.75 -6.73 5.73
C PHE A 183 -17.55 -7.25 4.94
N GLU A 184 -17.45 -6.83 3.69
CA GLU A 184 -16.31 -7.17 2.84
C GLU A 184 -15.03 -6.54 3.38
N VAL A 185 -14.05 -7.38 3.72
CA VAL A 185 -12.72 -6.97 4.18
C VAL A 185 -11.79 -6.95 2.97
N ASN A 186 -11.17 -5.80 2.71
CA ASN A 186 -10.29 -5.65 1.55
C ASN A 186 -8.80 -5.75 1.92
N GLU A 187 -8.29 -4.82 2.71
CA GLU A 187 -6.88 -4.81 3.10
C GLU A 187 -6.73 -4.65 4.61
N ILE A 188 -5.70 -5.25 5.15
CA ILE A 188 -5.40 -5.29 6.57
C ILE A 188 -4.00 -4.77 6.84
N SER A 189 -3.81 -4.11 7.98
CA SER A 189 -2.51 -3.60 8.40
C SER A 189 -2.49 -3.33 9.91
N TRP A 190 -1.35 -3.54 10.55
CA TRP A 190 -1.10 -2.95 11.86
C TRP A 190 -0.69 -1.49 11.71
N ASN A 191 -0.88 -0.72 12.79
CA ASN A 191 -0.19 0.56 12.94
C ASN A 191 1.29 0.35 13.30
N ASN A 192 2.11 1.42 13.25
CA ASN A 192 3.54 1.32 13.52
C ASN A 192 3.85 0.87 14.95
N ASP A 193 3.01 1.24 15.92
CA ASP A 193 3.19 0.90 17.34
C ASP A 193 2.73 -0.52 17.70
N ASN A 194 2.21 -1.28 16.75
CA ASN A 194 1.79 -2.67 16.93
C ASN A 194 0.65 -2.86 17.96
N ASN A 195 -0.06 -1.81 18.30
CA ASN A 195 -1.13 -1.82 19.30
C ASN A 195 -2.54 -1.66 18.74
N MET A 196 -2.67 -1.40 17.45
CA MET A 196 -3.95 -1.36 16.74
C MET A 196 -3.87 -2.07 15.40
N PHE A 197 -4.98 -2.67 15.02
CA PHE A 197 -5.15 -3.37 13.75
C PHE A 197 -6.22 -2.68 12.92
N PHE A 198 -5.86 -2.31 11.69
CA PHE A 198 -6.69 -1.57 10.75
C PHE A 198 -7.14 -2.47 9.61
N LEU A 199 -8.38 -2.29 9.18
CA LEU A 199 -8.87 -2.90 7.95
C LEU A 199 -9.76 -1.95 7.18
N THR A 200 -9.77 -2.10 5.86
CA THR A 200 -10.67 -1.38 4.96
C THR A 200 -11.82 -2.27 4.55
N ASN A 201 -12.99 -1.70 4.33
CA ASN A 201 -14.17 -2.48 4.00
C ASN A 201 -14.91 -2.01 2.74
N GLY A 202 -15.83 -2.85 2.27
CA GLY A 202 -16.60 -2.62 1.05
C GLY A 202 -17.56 -1.43 1.12
N ASN A 203 -17.86 -0.93 2.32
CA ASN A 203 -18.72 0.24 2.53
C ASN A 203 -17.96 1.57 2.56
N GLY A 204 -16.64 1.53 2.34
CA GLY A 204 -15.79 2.72 2.36
C GLY A 204 -15.24 3.09 3.73
N CYS A 205 -15.41 2.23 4.72
CA CYS A 205 -14.96 2.50 6.09
C CYS A 205 -13.58 1.92 6.37
N ILE A 206 -12.91 2.51 7.35
CA ILE A 206 -11.74 1.97 8.02
C ILE A 206 -12.20 1.49 9.39
N ASN A 207 -12.03 0.20 9.68
CA ASN A 207 -12.31 -0.37 10.99
C ASN A 207 -11.01 -0.53 11.77
N ILE A 208 -11.02 -0.11 13.03
CA ILE A 208 -9.85 -0.13 13.91
C ILE A 208 -10.17 -1.00 15.11
N LEU A 209 -9.33 -1.99 15.34
CA LEU A 209 -9.39 -2.89 16.50
C LEU A 209 -8.18 -2.65 17.40
N SER A 210 -8.37 -2.79 18.71
CA SER A 210 -7.23 -2.89 19.62
C SER A 210 -6.46 -4.17 19.33
N TYR A 211 -5.17 -4.19 19.61
CA TYR A 211 -4.34 -5.37 19.47
C TYR A 211 -3.41 -5.53 20.69
N PRO A 212 -3.33 -6.68 21.31
CA PRO A 212 -3.79 -8.02 20.85
C PRO A 212 -5.26 -8.36 21.18
N GLU A 213 -6.01 -7.51 21.84
CA GLU A 213 -7.37 -7.82 22.33
C GLU A 213 -8.41 -8.02 21.22
N LEU A 214 -8.18 -7.39 20.05
CA LEU A 214 -9.06 -7.43 18.87
C LEU A 214 -10.48 -6.92 19.15
N LYS A 215 -10.59 -5.91 19.99
CA LYS A 215 -11.87 -5.24 20.28
C LYS A 215 -12.05 -4.03 19.38
N PRO A 216 -13.25 -3.78 18.86
CA PRO A 216 -13.54 -2.57 18.08
C PRO A 216 -13.23 -1.31 18.90
N VAL A 217 -12.43 -0.42 18.34
CA VAL A 217 -12.07 0.88 18.91
C VAL A 217 -12.81 1.99 18.21
N GLN A 218 -12.77 1.98 16.87
CA GLN A 218 -13.34 3.04 16.04
C GLN A 218 -13.64 2.54 14.65
N SER A 219 -14.64 3.15 14.00
CA SER A 219 -14.90 3.02 12.58
C SER A 219 -14.92 4.41 11.95
N ILE A 220 -14.20 4.60 10.86
CA ILE A 220 -14.09 5.87 10.15
C ILE A 220 -14.79 5.73 8.80
N ASN A 221 -15.74 6.62 8.50
CA ASN A 221 -16.33 6.75 7.18
C ASN A 221 -15.34 7.49 6.26
N ALA A 222 -14.41 6.74 5.65
CA ALA A 222 -13.30 7.31 4.94
C ALA A 222 -13.64 7.72 3.50
N HIS A 223 -14.45 6.94 2.83
CA HIS A 223 -14.81 7.12 1.42
C HIS A 223 -16.28 6.81 1.18
N PRO A 224 -16.91 7.44 0.17
CA PRO A 224 -18.30 7.12 -0.19
C PRO A 224 -18.45 5.78 -0.93
N SER A 225 -17.35 5.19 -1.39
CA SER A 225 -17.31 3.92 -2.10
C SER A 225 -16.35 2.95 -1.41
N ASN A 226 -16.33 1.71 -1.91
CA ASN A 226 -15.42 0.64 -1.45
C ASN A 226 -14.01 1.15 -1.17
N CYS A 227 -13.53 1.01 0.05
CA CYS A 227 -12.16 1.31 0.45
C CYS A 227 -11.30 0.07 0.18
N ILE A 228 -10.38 0.18 -0.77
CA ILE A 228 -9.69 -0.99 -1.35
C ILE A 228 -8.38 -1.28 -0.64
N CYS A 229 -7.61 -0.23 -0.28
CA CYS A 229 -6.26 -0.41 0.24
C CYS A 229 -5.91 0.58 1.35
N ILE A 230 -4.97 0.17 2.18
CA ILE A 230 -4.42 0.95 3.29
C ILE A 230 -2.93 0.66 3.44
N LYS A 231 -2.12 1.70 3.61
CA LYS A 231 -0.68 1.58 3.90
C LYS A 231 -0.28 2.61 4.93
N PHE A 232 0.59 2.21 5.84
CA PHE A 232 1.19 3.09 6.83
C PHE A 232 2.52 3.66 6.33
N ASP A 233 2.74 4.94 6.61
CA ASP A 233 4.03 5.61 6.41
C ASP A 233 5.07 4.97 7.34
N PRO A 234 6.25 4.58 6.83
CA PRO A 234 7.28 3.96 7.66
C PRO A 234 7.84 4.89 8.75
N MET A 235 7.64 6.21 8.62
CA MET A 235 8.05 7.20 9.61
C MET A 235 7.01 7.39 10.73
N GLY A 236 5.84 6.76 10.62
CA GLY A 236 4.80 6.79 11.65
C GLY A 236 3.99 8.07 11.75
N LYS A 237 4.01 8.94 10.74
CA LYS A 237 3.27 10.20 10.74
C LYS A 237 1.88 10.09 10.12
N TYR A 238 1.77 9.33 9.04
CA TYR A 238 0.55 9.19 8.25
C TYR A 238 0.23 7.74 7.93
N PHE A 239 -1.01 7.51 7.54
CA PHE A 239 -1.38 6.37 6.71
C PHE A 239 -2.24 6.87 5.54
N ALA A 240 -2.33 6.07 4.49
CA ALA A 240 -3.11 6.42 3.31
C ALA A 240 -4.09 5.30 2.96
N THR A 241 -5.25 5.70 2.44
CA THR A 241 -6.27 4.79 1.93
C THR A 241 -6.61 5.12 0.49
N GLY A 242 -6.89 4.10 -0.29
CA GLY A 242 -7.33 4.22 -1.68
C GLY A 242 -8.68 3.56 -1.88
N SER A 243 -9.50 4.12 -2.76
CA SER A 243 -10.91 3.74 -2.89
C SER A 243 -11.36 3.60 -4.34
N ALA A 244 -12.50 2.95 -4.50
CA ALA A 244 -13.20 2.82 -5.78
C ALA A 244 -13.70 4.16 -6.34
N ASP A 245 -13.73 5.22 -5.51
CA ASP A 245 -14.03 6.60 -5.94
C ASP A 245 -12.85 7.28 -6.65
N ALA A 246 -11.75 6.59 -6.88
CA ALA A 246 -10.50 7.06 -7.48
C ALA A 246 -9.73 8.08 -6.62
N LEU A 247 -10.08 8.21 -5.34
CA LEU A 247 -9.40 9.10 -4.39
C LEU A 247 -8.41 8.34 -3.52
N VAL A 248 -7.33 9.01 -3.19
CA VAL A 248 -6.39 8.61 -2.15
C VAL A 248 -6.50 9.62 -1.03
N SER A 249 -6.74 9.16 0.17
CA SER A 249 -6.84 10.01 1.36
C SER A 249 -5.64 9.77 2.28
N LEU A 250 -5.06 10.86 2.76
CA LEU A 250 -3.95 10.85 3.71
C LEU A 250 -4.48 11.20 5.10
N TRP A 251 -4.16 10.38 6.08
CA TRP A 251 -4.66 10.47 7.44
C TRP A 251 -3.53 10.70 8.44
N ASP A 252 -3.76 11.60 9.39
CA ASP A 252 -2.88 11.71 10.55
C ASP A 252 -3.04 10.46 11.43
N VAL A 253 -1.91 9.84 11.81
CA VAL A 253 -1.92 8.58 12.58
C VAL A 253 -2.48 8.78 13.99
N ASP A 254 -2.17 9.91 14.64
CA ASP A 254 -2.55 10.16 16.02
C ASP A 254 -3.99 10.67 16.13
N GLU A 255 -4.34 11.64 15.30
CA GLU A 255 -5.66 12.31 15.33
C GLU A 255 -6.73 11.54 14.57
N LEU A 256 -6.35 10.63 13.67
CA LEU A 256 -7.26 9.88 12.81
C LEU A 256 -8.18 10.78 11.97
N VAL A 257 -7.65 11.90 11.51
CA VAL A 257 -8.33 12.85 10.63
C VAL A 257 -7.67 12.88 9.26
N CYS A 258 -8.49 13.07 8.22
CA CYS A 258 -8.02 13.25 6.85
C CYS A 258 -7.38 14.61 6.70
N VAL A 259 -6.10 14.65 6.34
CA VAL A 259 -5.34 15.89 6.15
C VAL A 259 -5.20 16.28 4.70
N ARG A 260 -5.37 15.34 3.75
CA ARG A 260 -5.19 15.58 2.32
C ARG A 260 -5.84 14.49 1.48
N CYS A 261 -6.29 14.87 0.29
CA CYS A 261 -6.74 13.95 -0.75
C CYS A 261 -5.93 14.14 -2.03
N PHE A 262 -5.65 13.04 -2.72
CA PHE A 262 -5.01 13.03 -4.04
C PHE A 262 -6.06 12.54 -5.05
N SER A 263 -6.25 13.30 -6.13
CA SER A 263 -7.35 13.10 -7.08
C SER A 263 -6.90 13.04 -8.54
N ARG A 264 -5.64 12.68 -8.80
CA ARG A 264 -5.13 12.61 -10.17
C ARG A 264 -5.47 11.32 -10.91
N LEU A 265 -5.94 10.28 -10.20
CA LEU A 265 -6.41 9.03 -10.80
C LEU A 265 -7.89 9.13 -11.20
N ASP A 266 -8.29 8.43 -12.25
CA ASP A 266 -9.67 8.39 -12.76
C ASP A 266 -10.38 7.06 -12.47
N TRP A 267 -9.63 6.03 -12.11
CA TRP A 267 -10.13 4.68 -11.85
C TRP A 267 -9.90 4.26 -10.40
N PRO A 268 -10.61 3.21 -9.92
CA PRO A 268 -10.41 2.71 -8.58
C PRO A 268 -8.95 2.50 -8.21
N VAL A 269 -8.56 3.02 -7.06
CA VAL A 269 -7.19 2.91 -6.55
C VAL A 269 -6.96 1.50 -6.02
N ARG A 270 -6.05 0.77 -6.62
CA ARG A 270 -5.78 -0.65 -6.32
C ARG A 270 -4.72 -0.85 -5.26
N THR A 271 -3.71 0.00 -5.22
CA THR A 271 -2.55 -0.16 -4.34
C THR A 271 -1.84 1.16 -4.08
N LEU A 272 -1.15 1.21 -2.96
CA LEU A 272 -0.39 2.36 -2.47
C LEU A 272 0.96 1.88 -1.95
N SER A 273 1.96 2.76 -1.98
CA SER A 273 3.24 2.52 -1.30
C SER A 273 3.90 3.84 -0.91
N PHE A 274 4.33 3.96 0.33
CA PHE A 274 5.17 5.07 0.79
C PHE A 274 6.64 4.78 0.53
N SER A 275 7.42 5.80 0.16
CA SER A 275 8.87 5.70 0.08
C SER A 275 9.48 5.49 1.48
N HIS A 276 10.73 5.03 1.51
CA HIS A 276 11.46 4.71 2.74
C HIS A 276 11.54 5.85 3.76
N ASP A 277 11.56 7.09 3.29
CA ASP A 277 11.62 8.30 4.12
C ASP A 277 10.24 8.93 4.40
N GLY A 278 9.16 8.31 3.91
CA GLY A 278 7.80 8.80 4.07
C GLY A 278 7.47 10.04 3.24
N LYS A 279 8.36 10.49 2.36
CA LYS A 279 8.19 11.75 1.61
C LYS A 279 7.41 11.59 0.32
N MET A 280 7.37 10.39 -0.24
CA MET A 280 6.66 10.08 -1.49
C MET A 280 5.59 9.04 -1.28
N LEU A 281 4.50 9.17 -2.02
CA LEU A 281 3.42 8.19 -2.09
C LEU A 281 3.19 7.81 -3.55
N ALA A 282 3.32 6.53 -3.86
CA ALA A 282 2.94 5.96 -5.15
C ALA A 282 1.52 5.40 -5.05
N SER A 283 0.69 5.76 -6.02
CA SER A 283 -0.70 5.30 -6.13
C SER A 283 -0.94 4.71 -7.51
N ALA A 284 -1.48 3.51 -7.57
CA ALA A 284 -1.74 2.80 -8.81
C ALA A 284 -3.17 2.31 -8.90
N SER A 285 -3.67 2.25 -10.13
CA SER A 285 -5.06 1.93 -10.45
C SER A 285 -5.14 1.20 -11.79
N GLU A 286 -6.33 1.18 -12.37
CA GLU A 286 -6.52 0.76 -13.75
C GLU A 286 -6.13 1.86 -14.77
N ASP A 287 -5.80 3.06 -14.32
CA ASP A 287 -5.13 4.06 -15.14
C ASP A 287 -3.80 3.54 -15.69
N HIS A 288 -3.41 4.02 -16.86
CA HIS A 288 -2.15 3.59 -17.49
C HIS A 288 -0.93 4.40 -17.00
N PHE A 289 -0.94 4.77 -15.73
CA PHE A 289 0.21 5.41 -15.07
C PHE A 289 0.16 5.19 -13.55
N ILE A 290 1.30 5.27 -12.92
CA ILE A 290 1.44 5.31 -11.47
C ILE A 290 1.71 6.76 -11.09
N ASP A 291 0.87 7.31 -10.20
CA ASP A 291 1.07 8.65 -9.66
C ASP A 291 2.09 8.62 -8.53
N ILE A 292 3.11 9.49 -8.61
CA ILE A 292 4.07 9.70 -7.52
C ILE A 292 3.89 11.13 -7.03
N ALA A 293 3.54 11.29 -5.77
CA ALA A 293 3.24 12.56 -5.12
C ALA A 293 4.16 12.82 -3.93
N GLU A 294 4.42 14.09 -3.65
CA GLU A 294 4.95 14.50 -2.36
C GLU A 294 3.85 14.38 -1.30
N VAL A 295 4.16 13.70 -0.20
CA VAL A 295 3.19 13.46 0.90
C VAL A 295 2.79 14.76 1.58
N GLU A 296 3.74 15.64 1.89
CA GLU A 296 3.51 16.87 2.65
C GLU A 296 2.67 17.93 1.91
N THR A 297 2.82 18.02 0.60
CA THR A 297 2.14 19.06 -0.19
C THR A 297 1.04 18.52 -1.10
N GLY A 298 1.11 17.24 -1.44
CA GLY A 298 0.26 16.64 -2.46
C GLY A 298 0.70 16.93 -3.88
N ASP A 299 1.82 17.63 -4.07
CA ASP A 299 2.32 17.98 -5.39
C ASP A 299 2.75 16.73 -6.16
N LYS A 300 2.46 16.74 -7.46
CA LYS A 300 2.91 15.70 -8.37
C LYS A 300 4.43 15.76 -8.53
N LEU A 301 5.09 14.63 -8.31
CA LEU A 301 6.53 14.47 -8.55
C LEU A 301 6.78 13.83 -9.90
N TRP A 302 6.04 12.79 -10.23
CA TRP A 302 6.20 12.07 -11.49
C TRP A 302 4.95 11.23 -11.83
N GLU A 303 4.83 10.86 -13.10
CA GLU A 303 3.92 9.80 -13.56
C GLU A 303 4.73 8.71 -14.23
N VAL A 304 4.67 7.50 -13.71
CA VAL A 304 5.29 6.33 -14.35
C VAL A 304 4.31 5.78 -15.38
N GLN A 305 4.65 5.89 -16.66
CA GLN A 305 3.80 5.41 -17.73
C GLN A 305 3.75 3.88 -17.74
N CYS A 306 2.56 3.34 -17.84
CA CYS A 306 2.27 1.92 -17.89
C CYS A 306 1.46 1.60 -19.14
N GLU A 307 1.71 0.43 -19.72
CA GLU A 307 0.96 -0.01 -20.92
C GLU A 307 -0.38 -0.68 -20.56
N SER A 308 -0.56 -1.04 -19.30
CA SER A 308 -1.74 -1.72 -18.78
C SER A 308 -1.94 -1.37 -17.29
N PRO A 309 -3.10 -1.72 -16.70
CA PRO A 309 -3.35 -1.50 -15.27
C PRO A 309 -2.29 -2.10 -14.36
N THR A 310 -1.99 -1.40 -13.26
CA THR A 310 -1.02 -1.81 -12.25
C THR A 310 -1.73 -2.12 -10.93
N PHE A 311 -1.54 -3.33 -10.40
CA PHE A 311 -2.21 -3.79 -9.20
C PHE A 311 -1.29 -4.02 -7.99
N THR A 312 0.02 -3.85 -8.18
CA THR A 312 1.00 -3.99 -7.10
C THR A 312 2.18 -3.07 -7.31
N VAL A 313 2.53 -2.33 -6.26
CA VAL A 313 3.67 -1.42 -6.23
C VAL A 313 4.38 -1.54 -4.89
N ALA A 314 5.69 -1.38 -4.88
CA ALA A 314 6.47 -1.38 -3.64
C ALA A 314 7.72 -0.52 -3.79
N TRP A 315 7.85 0.51 -2.96
CA TRP A 315 9.09 1.28 -2.85
C TRP A 315 10.17 0.47 -2.14
N HIS A 316 11.38 0.57 -2.65
CA HIS A 316 12.57 0.03 -2.00
C HIS A 316 12.72 0.64 -0.60
N PRO A 317 13.13 -0.14 0.43
CA PRO A 317 13.19 0.33 1.81
C PRO A 317 14.33 1.30 2.12
N LYS A 318 15.20 1.62 1.15
CA LYS A 318 16.37 2.48 1.35
C LYS A 318 16.64 3.50 0.25
N ARG A 319 15.96 3.42 -0.88
CA ARG A 319 16.24 4.30 -2.04
C ARG A 319 14.97 4.55 -2.87
N PRO A 320 14.94 5.62 -3.70
CA PRO A 320 13.79 5.94 -4.55
C PRO A 320 13.71 5.02 -5.79
N LEU A 321 13.50 3.74 -5.53
CA LEU A 321 13.38 2.69 -6.54
C LEU A 321 12.04 1.99 -6.33
N LEU A 322 11.18 2.01 -7.35
CA LEU A 322 9.83 1.45 -7.30
C LEU A 322 9.76 0.15 -8.08
N ALA A 323 9.37 -0.92 -7.41
CA ALA A 323 9.01 -2.18 -8.04
C ALA A 323 7.50 -2.21 -8.29
N PHE A 324 7.08 -2.73 -9.42
CA PHE A 324 5.67 -2.88 -9.74
C PHE A 324 5.45 -3.98 -10.79
N ALA A 325 4.20 -4.36 -10.96
CA ALA A 325 3.80 -5.27 -12.02
C ALA A 325 2.46 -4.82 -12.61
N CYS A 326 2.38 -4.87 -13.92
CA CYS A 326 1.19 -4.53 -14.66
C CYS A 326 0.41 -5.79 -15.05
N ASP A 327 -0.86 -5.60 -15.41
CA ASP A 327 -1.68 -6.65 -16.00
C ASP A 327 -1.11 -7.08 -17.36
N ASP A 328 -1.39 -8.33 -17.76
CA ASP A 328 -0.96 -8.81 -19.06
C ASP A 328 -1.71 -8.08 -20.17
N LYS A 329 -0.99 -7.70 -21.23
CA LYS A 329 -1.62 -7.19 -22.44
C LYS A 329 -2.43 -8.29 -23.11
N ASP A 330 -3.74 -8.02 -23.30
CA ASP A 330 -4.62 -8.73 -24.24
C ASP A 330 -4.39 -10.25 -24.35
N GLY A 331 -4.90 -11.05 -23.44
CA GLY A 331 -5.30 -12.46 -23.63
C GLY A 331 -4.63 -13.37 -24.69
N LYS A 332 -3.57 -12.90 -25.32
CA LYS A 332 -2.79 -13.67 -26.28
C LYS A 332 -1.70 -14.41 -25.52
N TYR A 333 -2.05 -15.59 -25.12
CA TYR A 333 -1.08 -16.59 -24.69
C TYR A 333 -0.12 -16.89 -25.85
N ASP A 334 0.98 -16.18 -25.88
CA ASP A 334 2.15 -16.66 -26.58
C ASP A 334 2.90 -17.56 -25.59
N SER A 335 2.76 -18.86 -25.75
CA SER A 335 3.37 -19.88 -24.90
C SER A 335 4.91 -19.87 -24.90
N SER A 336 5.54 -18.96 -25.63
CA SER A 336 6.99 -18.80 -25.76
C SER A 336 7.59 -17.68 -24.93
N ARG A 337 6.78 -16.84 -24.23
CA ARG A 337 7.24 -15.75 -23.37
C ARG A 337 6.69 -15.89 -21.97
N GLU A 338 7.55 -15.65 -20.99
CA GLU A 338 7.09 -15.47 -19.61
C GLU A 338 6.13 -14.26 -19.58
N ALA A 339 4.84 -14.53 -19.36
CA ALA A 339 3.78 -13.54 -19.44
C ALA A 339 3.79 -12.57 -18.24
N GLY A 340 4.34 -13.01 -17.09
CA GLY A 340 4.43 -12.23 -15.87
C GLY A 340 5.79 -11.60 -15.69
N THR A 341 5.89 -10.27 -15.81
CA THR A 341 7.14 -9.53 -15.61
C THR A 341 7.07 -8.67 -14.36
N VAL A 342 8.21 -8.49 -13.72
CA VAL A 342 8.43 -7.49 -12.67
C VAL A 342 9.14 -6.30 -13.29
N LYS A 343 8.73 -5.10 -12.91
CA LYS A 343 9.25 -3.85 -13.45
C LYS A 343 9.89 -3.02 -12.36
N LEU A 344 10.96 -2.30 -12.72
CA LEU A 344 11.62 -1.32 -11.86
C LEU A 344 11.62 0.06 -12.52
N PHE A 345 11.28 1.07 -11.72
CA PHE A 345 11.38 2.49 -12.04
C PHE A 345 12.30 3.18 -11.03
N GLY A 346 13.17 4.06 -11.50
CA GLY A 346 14.07 4.83 -10.64
C GLY A 346 15.55 4.49 -10.79
N LEU A 347 15.90 3.63 -11.73
CA LEU A 347 17.30 3.35 -12.09
C LEU A 347 17.84 4.40 -13.08
N PRO A 348 19.16 4.66 -13.10
CA PRO A 348 19.76 5.60 -14.07
C PRO A 348 19.44 5.24 -15.52
N ASN A 349 19.12 6.24 -16.34
CA ASN A 349 18.77 6.02 -17.74
C ASN A 349 19.92 5.44 -18.57
N ASP A 350 21.15 5.71 -18.17
CA ASP A 350 22.37 5.36 -18.92
C ASP A 350 23.05 4.07 -18.44
N SER A 351 22.43 3.32 -17.56
CA SER A 351 22.99 2.07 -17.01
C SER A 351 22.56 0.83 -17.79
#